data_1b2887f9c76df541f57316787dd14164
#
_entry.id   1b2887f9c76df541f57316787dd14164
#
_cell.length_a   1.000
_cell.length_b   1.000
_cell.length_c   1.000
_cell.angle_alpha   90.00
_cell.angle_beta   90.00
_cell.angle_gamma   90.00
#
_symmetry.space_group_name_H-M   'P 1'
#
loop_
_entity.id
_entity.type
_entity.pdbx_description
1 polymer ?
#
loop_
_entity_poly.entity_id
_entity_poly.type
_entity_poly.pdbx_seq_one_letter_code
_entity_poly.pdbx_strand_id
1 'polypeptide(L)'
;MHFTKLVPNIFYKDIKSGLKTFVECLEFSITHNELNSGHPFCVLEKGDLRINLFQDAELAAKDNPEFRLVTHNIEEVFNKVSAGHPEMLHPNLSKVTLRPWGAKEFAIMDGQIGVVIQQW
;
A
#
# COMPACT_ATOMS: atom_id res chain seq x y z
N MET A 1 -6.38 -25.09 14.53
CA MET A 1 -5.54 -23.88 14.47
C MET A 1 -6.41 -22.70 14.01
N HIS A 2 -6.37 -21.58 14.71
CA HIS A 2 -7.26 -20.45 14.42
C HIS A 2 -6.46 -19.14 14.43
N PHE A 3 -6.55 -18.36 13.34
CA PHE A 3 -5.91 -17.06 13.22
C PHE A 3 -6.97 -15.98 13.00
N THR A 4 -6.77 -14.80 13.56
CA THR A 4 -7.74 -13.70 13.47
C THR A 4 -7.32 -12.59 12.53
N LYS A 5 -6.03 -12.49 12.20
CA LYS A 5 -5.51 -11.39 11.37
C LYS A 5 -4.16 -11.74 10.77
N LEU A 6 -3.89 -11.21 9.59
CA LEU A 6 -2.57 -11.19 8.98
C LEU A 6 -2.07 -9.75 9.01
N VAL A 7 -0.87 -9.51 9.58
CA VAL A 7 -0.29 -8.17 9.68
C VAL A 7 1.08 -8.16 8.99
N PRO A 8 1.18 -7.65 7.77
CA PRO A 8 2.46 -7.52 7.08
C PRO A 8 3.35 -6.48 7.72
N ASN A 9 4.65 -6.74 7.74
CA ASN A 9 5.69 -5.74 8.04
C ASN A 9 6.31 -5.29 6.72
N ILE A 10 6.35 -4.00 6.49
CA ILE A 10 6.91 -3.41 5.28
C ILE A 10 8.08 -2.52 5.68
N PHE A 11 9.22 -2.72 5.00
CA PHE A 11 10.45 -2.01 5.30
C PHE A 11 10.73 -0.98 4.22
N TYR A 12 11.04 0.25 4.64
CA TYR A 12 11.37 1.36 3.75
C TYR A 12 12.75 1.90 4.10
N LYS A 13 13.50 2.31 3.09
CA LYS A 13 14.71 3.10 3.29
C LYS A 13 14.37 4.44 3.96
N ASP A 14 13.30 5.08 3.46
CA ASP A 14 12.72 6.29 4.04
C ASP A 14 11.23 6.03 4.27
N ILE A 15 10.82 5.95 5.53
CA ILE A 15 9.44 5.63 5.91
C ILE A 15 8.43 6.64 5.36
N LYS A 16 8.86 7.86 5.01
CA LYS A 16 7.98 8.87 4.41
C LYS A 16 7.38 8.42 3.10
N SER A 17 8.10 7.60 2.31
CA SER A 17 7.56 7.01 1.09
C SER A 17 6.38 6.10 1.37
N GLY A 18 6.46 5.30 2.43
CA GLY A 18 5.36 4.44 2.85
C GLY A 18 4.17 5.22 3.40
N LEU A 19 4.43 6.29 4.13
CA LEU A 19 3.36 7.17 4.62
C LEU A 19 2.63 7.85 3.45
N LYS A 20 3.35 8.26 2.42
CA LYS A 20 2.72 8.82 1.22
C LYS A 20 1.81 7.80 0.55
N THR A 21 2.29 6.58 0.38
CA THR A 21 1.51 5.50 -0.25
C THR A 21 0.27 5.15 0.54
N PHE A 22 0.43 4.83 1.81
CA PHE A 22 -0.67 4.27 2.59
C PHE A 22 -1.55 5.32 3.26
N VAL A 23 -0.97 6.39 3.80
CA VAL A 23 -1.76 7.41 4.50
C VAL A 23 -2.32 8.44 3.53
N GLU A 24 -1.47 9.06 2.72
CA GLU A 24 -1.92 10.12 1.82
C GLU A 24 -2.71 9.58 0.63
N CYS A 25 -2.21 8.55 -0.03
CA CYS A 25 -2.83 7.99 -1.25
C CYS A 25 -3.98 7.02 -0.94
N LEU A 26 -3.76 6.05 -0.04
CA LEU A 26 -4.73 4.98 0.23
C LEU A 26 -5.59 5.23 1.48
N GLU A 27 -5.40 6.34 2.17
CA GLU A 27 -6.23 6.80 3.28
C GLU A 27 -6.24 5.87 4.51
N PHE A 28 -5.11 5.19 4.79
CA PHE A 28 -4.92 4.48 6.05
C PHE A 28 -4.69 5.49 7.17
N SER A 29 -5.04 5.11 8.39
CA SER A 29 -4.83 5.92 9.59
C SER A 29 -3.65 5.40 10.40
N ILE A 30 -2.86 6.31 10.98
CA ILE A 30 -1.80 5.95 11.92
C ILE A 30 -2.45 5.68 13.27
N THR A 31 -2.38 4.45 13.76
CA THR A 31 -2.97 4.05 15.05
C THR A 31 -1.93 3.86 16.14
N HIS A 32 -0.65 3.74 15.78
CA HIS A 32 0.47 3.78 16.70
C HIS A 32 1.64 4.48 16.02
N ASN A 33 2.24 5.46 16.68
CA ASN A 33 3.23 6.35 16.08
C ASN A 33 4.52 6.37 16.88
N GLU A 34 5.58 5.80 16.32
CA GLU A 34 6.95 5.86 16.83
C GLU A 34 7.89 6.46 15.76
N LEU A 35 7.38 7.41 14.97
CA LEU A 35 8.12 7.98 13.84
C LEU A 35 9.31 8.84 14.29
N ASN A 36 9.28 9.38 15.51
CA ASN A 36 10.35 10.21 16.06
C ASN A 36 11.35 9.44 16.93
N SER A 37 11.27 8.11 16.94
CA SER A 37 12.22 7.27 17.68
C SER A 37 13.52 7.08 16.89
N GLY A 38 14.54 6.51 17.53
CA GLY A 38 15.79 6.14 16.86
C GLY A 38 15.61 5.05 15.80
N HIS A 39 14.50 4.29 15.89
CA HIS A 39 14.10 3.30 14.90
C HIS A 39 12.66 3.60 14.48
N PRO A 40 12.46 4.52 13.52
CA PRO A 40 11.12 4.94 13.14
C PRO A 40 10.23 3.79 12.69
N PHE A 41 9.03 3.72 13.26
CA PHE A 41 8.00 2.80 12.80
C PHE A 41 6.62 3.33 13.13
N CYS A 42 5.61 2.77 12.49
CA CYS A 42 4.21 3.06 12.82
C CYS A 42 3.32 1.88 12.46
N VAL A 43 2.14 1.87 13.06
CA VAL A 43 1.08 0.92 12.74
C VAL A 43 0.01 1.67 11.98
N LEU A 44 -0.41 1.13 10.86
CA LEU A 44 -1.44 1.71 10.01
C LEU A 44 -2.64 0.77 9.93
N GLU A 45 -3.83 1.36 9.98
CA GLU A 45 -5.08 0.59 9.89
C GLU A 45 -6.07 1.27 8.94
N LYS A 46 -6.87 0.44 8.28
CA LYS A 46 -8.02 0.88 7.50
C LYS A 46 -9.08 -0.23 7.54
N GLY A 47 -10.20 0.02 8.26
CA GLY A 47 -11.16 -1.04 8.54
C GLY A 47 -10.48 -2.18 9.32
N ASP A 48 -10.61 -3.39 8.81
CA ASP A 48 -9.99 -4.58 9.43
C ASP A 48 -8.56 -4.84 8.92
N LEU A 49 -8.05 -3.99 8.04
CA LEU A 49 -6.70 -4.13 7.52
C LEU A 49 -5.70 -3.48 8.46
N ARG A 50 -4.56 -4.12 8.65
CA ARG A 50 -3.45 -3.60 9.44
C ARG A 50 -2.13 -3.90 8.77
N ILE A 51 -1.24 -2.91 8.77
CA ILE A 51 0.15 -3.06 8.32
C ILE A 51 1.06 -2.32 9.26
N ASN A 52 2.31 -2.78 9.36
CA ASN A 52 3.35 -2.08 10.12
C ASN A 52 4.38 -1.55 9.13
N LEU A 53 4.76 -0.28 9.26
CA LEU A 53 5.84 0.31 8.49
C LEU A 53 7.06 0.50 9.38
N PHE A 54 8.23 0.11 8.88
CA PHE A 54 9.51 0.27 9.55
C PHE A 54 10.48 1.00 8.63
N GLN A 55 11.31 1.86 9.21
CA GLN A 55 12.44 2.41 8.47
C GLN A 55 13.67 1.55 8.73
N ASP A 56 14.10 0.81 7.72
CA ASP A 56 15.24 -0.08 7.78
C ASP A 56 15.79 -0.26 6.37
N ALA A 57 16.87 0.47 6.05
CA ALA A 57 17.45 0.47 4.71
C ALA A 57 18.02 -0.89 4.32
N GLU A 58 18.55 -1.64 5.27
CA GLU A 58 19.14 -2.95 5.01
C GLU A 58 18.07 -3.97 4.61
N LEU A 59 16.98 -4.05 5.38
CA LEU A 59 15.86 -4.94 5.06
C LEU A 59 15.12 -4.49 3.81
N ALA A 60 14.96 -3.18 3.62
CA ALA A 60 14.32 -2.64 2.42
C ALA A 60 15.06 -3.01 1.14
N ALA A 61 16.40 -3.10 1.19
CA ALA A 61 17.21 -3.47 0.03
C ALA A 61 17.06 -4.94 -0.38
N LYS A 62 16.52 -5.78 0.50
CA LYS A 62 16.41 -7.24 0.28
C LYS A 62 15.09 -7.66 -0.38
N ASP A 63 14.09 -6.79 -0.42
CA ASP A 63 12.75 -7.17 -0.86
C ASP A 63 11.99 -6.00 -1.46
N ASN A 64 11.25 -6.30 -2.54
CA ASN A 64 10.35 -5.34 -3.19
C ASN A 64 8.97 -6.02 -3.31
N PRO A 65 8.22 -6.11 -2.21
CA PRO A 65 6.98 -6.86 -2.22
C PRO A 65 5.88 -6.21 -3.04
N GLU A 66 4.96 -7.04 -3.50
CA GLU A 66 3.73 -6.62 -4.14
C GLU A 66 2.55 -7.07 -3.27
N PHE A 67 1.61 -6.18 -3.05
CA PHE A 67 0.39 -6.47 -2.30
C PHE A 67 -0.83 -6.28 -3.18
N ARG A 68 -1.91 -6.98 -2.85
CA ARG A 68 -3.20 -6.81 -3.50
C ARG A 68 -4.21 -6.32 -2.48
N LEU A 69 -4.91 -5.24 -2.82
CA LEU A 69 -6.02 -4.73 -2.02
C LEU A 69 -7.30 -4.93 -2.82
N VAL A 70 -8.23 -5.66 -2.25
CA VAL A 70 -9.52 -5.96 -2.90
C VAL A 70 -10.55 -4.92 -2.46
N THR A 71 -11.27 -4.37 -3.41
CA THR A 71 -12.33 -3.39 -3.16
C THR A 71 -13.61 -3.80 -3.89
N HIS A 72 -14.75 -3.30 -3.43
CA HIS A 72 -16.02 -3.46 -4.12
C HIS A 72 -16.30 -2.31 -5.10
N ASN A 73 -15.49 -1.25 -5.10
CA ASN A 73 -15.67 -0.09 -5.98
C ASN A 73 -14.33 0.45 -6.46
N ILE A 74 -13.74 -0.23 -7.43
CA ILE A 74 -12.42 0.13 -7.97
C ILE A 74 -12.43 1.49 -8.68
N GLU A 75 -13.54 1.87 -9.29
CA GLU A 75 -13.64 3.16 -9.99
C GLU A 75 -13.52 4.33 -9.02
N GLU A 76 -14.11 4.23 -7.82
CA GLU A 76 -13.96 5.24 -6.79
C GLU A 76 -12.52 5.36 -6.34
N VAL A 77 -11.87 4.23 -6.07
CA VAL A 77 -10.46 4.22 -5.66
C VAL A 77 -9.59 4.81 -6.76
N PHE A 78 -9.79 4.40 -8.00
CA PHE A 78 -9.03 4.91 -9.14
C PHE A 78 -9.20 6.43 -9.31
N ASN A 79 -10.43 6.93 -9.20
CA ASN A 79 -10.70 8.37 -9.35
C ASN A 79 -9.99 9.19 -8.28
N LYS A 80 -9.98 8.73 -7.04
CA LYS A 80 -9.25 9.41 -5.95
C LYS A 80 -7.74 9.38 -6.16
N VAL A 81 -7.19 8.23 -6.51
CA VAL A 81 -5.75 8.08 -6.73
C VAL A 81 -5.29 8.90 -7.92
N SER A 82 -5.98 8.80 -9.06
CA SER A 82 -5.59 9.51 -10.28
C SER A 82 -5.73 11.03 -10.15
N ALA A 83 -6.69 11.51 -9.35
CA ALA A 83 -6.87 12.93 -9.11
C ALA A 83 -5.84 13.49 -8.12
N GLY A 84 -5.54 12.75 -7.05
CA GLY A 84 -4.67 13.23 -5.97
C GLY A 84 -3.19 12.87 -6.13
N HIS A 85 -2.90 11.71 -6.67
CA HIS A 85 -1.55 11.14 -6.74
C HIS A 85 -1.29 10.41 -8.06
N PRO A 86 -1.47 11.09 -9.24
CA PRO A 86 -1.29 10.42 -10.53
C PRO A 86 0.14 9.89 -10.75
N GLU A 87 1.13 10.49 -10.08
CA GLU A 87 2.52 10.07 -10.16
C GLU A 87 2.78 8.69 -9.57
N MET A 88 1.87 8.18 -8.75
CA MET A 88 1.99 6.87 -8.15
C MET A 88 1.44 5.74 -9.03
N LEU A 89 0.71 6.06 -10.08
CA LEU A 89 0.17 5.04 -10.98
C LEU A 89 1.28 4.27 -11.68
N HIS A 90 1.19 2.94 -11.62
CA HIS A 90 2.17 2.06 -12.28
C HIS A 90 2.03 2.17 -13.80
N PRO A 91 3.12 2.41 -14.55
CA PRO A 91 3.02 2.66 -15.99
C PRO A 91 2.41 1.52 -16.80
N ASN A 92 2.56 0.28 -16.33
CA ASN A 92 2.03 -0.90 -17.04
C ASN A 92 0.60 -1.25 -16.64
N LEU A 93 0.03 -0.59 -15.63
CA LEU A 93 -1.32 -0.84 -15.15
C LEU A 93 -1.91 0.46 -14.56
N SER A 94 -1.83 1.52 -15.36
CA SER A 94 -2.17 2.89 -14.94
C SER A 94 -3.65 3.22 -15.06
N LYS A 95 -4.46 2.29 -15.56
CA LYS A 95 -5.91 2.45 -15.73
C LYS A 95 -6.62 1.18 -15.30
N VAL A 96 -7.86 1.32 -14.86
CA VAL A 96 -8.69 0.15 -14.54
C VAL A 96 -8.81 -0.72 -15.78
N THR A 97 -8.33 -1.95 -15.68
CA THR A 97 -8.21 -2.89 -16.80
C THR A 97 -8.82 -4.23 -16.41
N LEU A 98 -9.69 -4.77 -17.26
CA LEU A 98 -10.19 -6.13 -17.10
C LEU A 98 -9.09 -7.11 -17.44
N ARG A 99 -8.73 -7.98 -16.49
CA ARG A 99 -7.66 -8.96 -16.66
C ARG A 99 -8.23 -10.29 -17.16
N PRO A 100 -7.38 -11.11 -17.80
CA PRO A 100 -7.83 -12.43 -18.33
C PRO A 100 -8.44 -13.35 -17.27
N TRP A 101 -8.08 -13.18 -16.00
CA TRP A 101 -8.63 -13.97 -14.88
C TRP A 101 -9.94 -13.43 -14.32
N GLY A 102 -10.50 -12.37 -14.90
CA GLY A 102 -11.83 -11.87 -14.56
C GLY A 102 -11.89 -10.70 -13.59
N ALA A 103 -10.78 -10.31 -12.97
CA ALA A 103 -10.73 -9.16 -12.09
C ALA A 103 -10.45 -7.88 -12.88
N LYS A 104 -10.99 -6.76 -12.40
CA LYS A 104 -10.58 -5.42 -12.82
C LYS A 104 -9.45 -4.97 -11.92
N GLU A 105 -8.39 -4.39 -12.50
CA GLU A 105 -7.20 -4.01 -11.74
C GLU A 105 -6.60 -2.71 -12.25
N PHE A 106 -6.00 -1.95 -11.34
CA PHE A 106 -4.97 -0.96 -11.62
C PHE A 106 -3.91 -1.05 -10.53
N ALA A 107 -2.74 -0.46 -10.75
CA ALA A 107 -1.65 -0.58 -9.78
C ALA A 107 -1.00 0.76 -9.47
N ILE A 108 -0.45 0.86 -8.28
CA ILE A 108 0.40 1.96 -7.83
C ILE A 108 1.75 1.41 -7.39
N MET A 109 2.76 2.26 -7.39
CA MET A 109 4.10 1.90 -6.94
C MET A 109 4.78 3.10 -6.30
N ASP A 110 5.68 2.87 -5.35
CA ASP A 110 6.44 3.91 -4.68
C ASP A 110 7.96 3.72 -4.72
N GLY A 111 8.44 2.80 -5.55
CA GLY A 111 9.86 2.46 -5.64
C GLY A 111 10.30 1.36 -4.68
N GLN A 112 9.57 1.10 -3.62
CA GLN A 112 9.83 0.02 -2.67
C GLN A 112 8.85 -1.13 -2.83
N ILE A 113 7.57 -0.81 -3.00
CA ILE A 113 6.50 -1.79 -3.13
C ILE A 113 5.60 -1.48 -4.32
N GLY A 114 4.88 -2.49 -4.79
CA GLY A 114 3.74 -2.34 -5.69
C GLY A 114 2.46 -2.71 -4.98
N VAL A 115 1.37 -2.01 -5.28
CA VAL A 115 0.03 -2.34 -4.78
C VAL A 115 -0.91 -2.44 -5.96
N VAL A 116 -1.48 -3.63 -6.15
CA VAL A 116 -2.53 -3.85 -7.14
C VAL A 116 -3.88 -3.67 -6.46
N ILE A 117 -4.67 -2.74 -6.95
CA ILE A 117 -6.06 -2.57 -6.51
C ILE A 117 -6.93 -3.43 -7.41
N GLN A 118 -7.80 -4.22 -6.84
CA GLN A 118 -8.48 -5.30 -7.52
C GLN A 118 -9.95 -5.39 -7.13
N GLN A 119 -10.81 -5.59 -8.14
CA GLN A 119 -12.23 -5.85 -7.94
C GLN A 119 -12.63 -7.08 -8.75
N TRP A 120 -13.17 -8.06 -8.08
CA TRP A 120 -13.69 -9.30 -8.69
C TRP A 120 -15.14 -9.22 -9.16
#